data_a5e02659bd3ddf29c77cd5efcab2258b
#
_entry.id   a5e02659bd3ddf29c77cd5efcab2258b
#
_cell.length_a   1.000
_cell.length_b   1.000
_cell.length_c   1.000
_cell.angle_alpha   90.00
_cell.angle_beta   90.00
_cell.angle_gamma   90.00
#
_symmetry.space_group_name_H-M   'P 1'
#
loop_
_entity.id
_entity.type
_entity.pdbx_description
1 polymer ?
#
loop_
_entity_poly.entity_id
_entity_poly.type
_entity_poly.pdbx_seq_one_letter_code
_entity_poly.pdbx_strand_id
1 'polypeptide(L)'
;LTPLPPKDPDDRRPEADRFGSDRPDTGRARANRTKPSRAIRRLVIWYRRNAAVTSLVDTATATATGAASMAGSMAGAAGSVAGAAGSMAGSVAGSVLRPLGFDPLRRLQQGNGDNGVIDDRLRLWVAVDGMGGDHAPGPILEGCLWAVQRLPLRIRFVAETAPLQRAVRALALQDQLDDAVARGLIQLVPSGPSVGMDEEATVVRRKRDASINMAMDLVRQGQATAVYSAGNSGAVMASAIFRLGRLKGIDRPAIGALFPTKDPDQQVLVLDVGANTDCKPAYLHQFALLGNIYSRDVLQVKRPRIGLLNIGEEECKGNDLALKSYPLLAGEHRFQFAGNCEGRDVLSGDFDVVVCDGFTGNVLLKFLESVGGVLLDVLRAELPRGRRGKVGSAFLRSNLVRIKKRLDHAEHGGALLLGVDGVCVIGHGSSKALSVVSALRLAH
;
A
#
# COMPACT_ATOMS: atom_id res chain seq x y z
N LEU A 1 36.96 -22.86 48.83
CA LEU A 1 37.48 -22.57 50.18
C LEU A 1 38.58 -21.53 50.08
N THR A 2 38.26 -20.29 50.24
CA THR A 2 39.09 -19.24 50.91
C THR A 2 38.23 -17.95 50.98
N PRO A 3 38.30 -17.21 52.11
CA PRO A 3 37.22 -16.30 52.51
C PRO A 3 37.47 -14.83 52.14
N LEU A 4 36.39 -14.06 52.18
CA LEU A 4 36.34 -12.61 52.05
C LEU A 4 37.01 -11.89 53.21
N PRO A 5 37.64 -10.72 53.03
CA PRO A 5 38.02 -9.82 54.12
C PRO A 5 36.89 -8.80 54.41
N PRO A 6 36.95 -8.18 55.64
CA PRO A 6 35.80 -7.54 56.26
C PRO A 6 35.67 -6.05 55.95
N LYS A 7 34.44 -5.56 56.27
CA LYS A 7 34.04 -4.14 56.27
C LYS A 7 34.75 -3.39 57.42
N ASP A 8 35.09 -2.13 57.14
CA ASP A 8 35.44 -1.18 58.18
C ASP A 8 34.45 0.02 58.18
N PRO A 9 34.02 0.48 59.35
CA PRO A 9 33.01 1.52 59.46
C PRO A 9 33.64 2.84 59.91
N ASP A 10 32.95 3.92 59.67
CA ASP A 10 33.07 5.29 60.15
C ASP A 10 33.55 6.32 59.13
N ASP A 11 32.61 7.19 58.69
CA ASP A 11 32.81 8.59 59.03
C ASP A 11 31.52 9.40 58.97
N ARG A 12 31.40 10.23 60.00
CA ARG A 12 30.23 10.98 60.48
C ARG A 12 29.97 12.24 59.66
N ARG A 13 28.69 12.64 59.64
CA ARG A 13 28.27 14.02 59.36
C ARG A 13 28.86 15.05 60.34
N PRO A 14 28.83 16.38 60.07
CA PRO A 14 27.69 17.18 60.47
C PRO A 14 27.22 18.29 59.49
N GLU A 15 25.91 18.56 59.48
CA GLU A 15 25.15 19.79 59.82
C GLU A 15 25.76 21.17 59.47
N ALA A 16 25.05 22.00 58.71
CA ALA A 16 24.19 23.06 59.27
C ALA A 16 23.82 24.15 58.20
N ASP A 17 22.57 24.46 58.19
CA ASP A 17 21.93 25.79 58.01
C ASP A 17 22.40 26.76 56.90
N ARG A 18 21.45 27.07 55.96
CA ARG A 18 20.97 28.48 55.86
C ARG A 18 19.63 28.56 55.14
N PHE A 19 18.65 29.08 55.87
CA PHE A 19 17.37 29.58 55.33
C PHE A 19 17.59 30.70 54.31
N GLY A 20 16.90 30.63 53.16
CA GLY A 20 16.73 31.73 52.20
C GLY A 20 15.37 31.57 51.57
N SER A 21 14.44 32.39 52.00
CA SER A 21 13.09 32.58 51.46
C SER A 21 13.13 33.14 50.07
N ASP A 22 12.58 32.46 49.05
CA ASP A 22 12.09 33.14 47.86
C ASP A 22 10.86 32.47 47.27
N ARG A 23 9.93 33.32 46.86
CA ARG A 23 8.57 33.05 46.40
C ARG A 23 8.57 32.27 45.07
N PRO A 24 7.51 31.45 44.79
CA PRO A 24 7.41 30.77 43.50
C PRO A 24 7.03 31.80 42.41
N ASP A 25 7.93 31.98 41.47
CA ASP A 25 7.71 32.68 40.22
C ASP A 25 6.85 31.83 39.27
N THR A 26 5.65 32.33 38.98
CA THR A 26 4.73 31.72 38.04
C THR A 26 5.21 31.93 36.60
N GLY A 27 6.31 31.27 36.24
CA GLY A 27 6.85 31.20 34.87
C GLY A 27 5.98 30.32 34.00
N ARG A 28 5.15 30.95 33.15
CA ARG A 28 4.44 30.31 32.03
C ARG A 28 5.36 29.38 31.26
N ALA A 29 5.11 28.08 31.34
CA ALA A 29 5.74 27.08 30.45
C ALA A 29 5.40 27.45 29.00
N ARG A 30 6.34 28.05 28.29
CA ARG A 30 6.29 28.22 26.84
C ARG A 30 6.35 26.81 26.23
N ALA A 31 5.20 26.32 25.77
CA ALA A 31 5.10 25.14 24.95
C ALA A 31 6.06 25.28 23.76
N ASN A 32 7.12 24.51 23.78
CA ASN A 32 8.12 24.44 22.73
C ASN A 32 7.45 23.77 21.50
N ARG A 33 6.73 24.57 20.69
CA ARG A 33 6.17 24.13 19.41
C ARG A 33 7.34 23.85 18.47
N THR A 34 7.85 22.62 18.51
CA THR A 34 8.79 22.14 17.50
C THR A 34 8.09 22.16 16.15
N LYS A 35 8.49 23.12 15.31
CA LYS A 35 7.99 23.19 13.91
C LYS A 35 8.31 21.86 13.22
N PRO A 36 7.35 21.26 12.49
CA PRO A 36 7.60 20.02 11.77
C PRO A 36 8.81 20.17 10.86
N SER A 37 9.66 19.14 10.81
CA SER A 37 10.90 19.17 10.03
C SER A 37 10.62 19.47 8.56
N ARG A 38 11.59 20.07 7.85
CA ARG A 38 11.46 20.37 6.41
C ARG A 38 11.09 19.13 5.57
N ALA A 39 11.49 17.93 6.00
CA ALA A 39 11.17 16.69 5.32
C ALA A 39 9.68 16.29 5.48
N ILE A 40 9.13 16.41 6.69
CA ILE A 40 7.67 16.21 6.91
C ILE A 40 6.89 17.27 6.14
N ARG A 41 7.36 18.53 6.08
CA ARG A 41 6.74 19.55 5.23
C ARG A 41 6.84 19.24 3.74
N ARG A 42 7.98 18.64 3.26
CA ARG A 42 8.13 18.22 1.86
C ARG A 42 7.20 17.06 1.53
N LEU A 43 7.06 16.05 2.40
CA LEU A 43 6.11 14.96 2.25
C LEU A 43 4.68 15.51 2.19
N VAL A 44 4.28 16.37 3.14
CA VAL A 44 2.96 17.01 3.17
C VAL A 44 2.73 17.91 1.96
N ILE A 45 3.75 18.65 1.51
CA ILE A 45 3.65 19.50 0.32
C ILE A 45 3.58 18.66 -0.95
N TRP A 46 4.33 17.58 -1.03
CA TRP A 46 4.29 16.66 -2.15
C TRP A 46 2.92 15.97 -2.23
N TYR A 47 2.40 15.42 -1.11
CA TYR A 47 1.05 14.85 -1.04
C TYR A 47 -0.04 15.91 -1.32
N ARG A 48 0.06 17.12 -0.77
CA ARG A 48 -0.92 18.20 -1.03
C ARG A 48 -0.90 18.69 -2.48
N ARG A 49 0.25 18.69 -3.15
CA ARG A 49 0.34 19.05 -4.56
C ARG A 49 -0.37 18.04 -5.44
N ASN A 50 -0.27 16.75 -5.11
CA ASN A 50 -0.94 15.69 -5.84
C ASN A 50 -2.43 15.56 -5.47
N ALA A 51 -2.79 15.73 -4.20
CA ALA A 51 -4.18 15.80 -3.75
C ALA A 51 -4.93 17.00 -4.34
N ALA A 52 -4.26 18.15 -4.53
CA ALA A 52 -4.87 19.31 -5.18
C ALA A 52 -5.21 19.07 -6.65
N VAL A 53 -4.44 18.24 -7.35
CA VAL A 53 -4.75 17.81 -8.73
C VAL A 53 -5.98 16.90 -8.76
N THR A 54 -6.09 15.97 -7.80
CA THR A 54 -7.27 15.08 -7.67
C THR A 54 -8.52 15.88 -7.31
N SER A 55 -8.44 16.85 -6.40
CA SER A 55 -9.55 17.74 -6.01
C SER A 55 -10.00 18.66 -7.16
N LEU A 56 -9.11 19.09 -8.05
CA LEU A 56 -9.48 19.85 -9.24
C LEU A 56 -10.23 19.00 -10.26
N VAL A 57 -9.90 17.70 -10.38
CA VAL A 57 -10.62 16.74 -11.22
C VAL A 57 -12.00 16.46 -10.66
N ASP A 58 -12.12 16.25 -9.34
CA ASP A 58 -13.42 16.01 -8.66
C ASP A 58 -14.34 17.25 -8.72
N THR A 59 -13.80 18.47 -8.63
CA THR A 59 -14.59 19.70 -8.75
C THR A 59 -15.05 19.92 -10.21
N ALA A 60 -14.23 19.56 -11.20
CA ALA A 60 -14.61 19.62 -12.61
C ALA A 60 -15.68 18.58 -12.96
N THR A 61 -15.64 17.38 -12.34
CA THR A 61 -16.64 16.33 -12.53
C THR A 61 -17.97 16.69 -11.86
N ALA A 62 -17.95 17.29 -10.68
CA ALA A 62 -19.17 17.74 -9.98
C ALA A 62 -19.89 18.87 -10.72
N THR A 63 -19.15 19.78 -11.37
CA THR A 63 -19.75 20.84 -12.23
C THR A 63 -20.31 20.29 -13.55
N ALA A 64 -19.70 19.25 -14.13
CA ALA A 64 -20.19 18.62 -15.36
C ALA A 64 -21.46 17.77 -15.10
N THR A 65 -21.56 17.08 -13.97
CA THR A 65 -22.76 16.31 -13.56
C THR A 65 -23.94 17.23 -13.19
N GLY A 66 -23.68 18.39 -12.62
CA GLY A 66 -24.70 19.42 -12.34
C GLY A 66 -25.33 20.01 -13.61
N ALA A 67 -24.54 20.20 -14.67
CA ALA A 67 -25.00 20.69 -15.97
C ALA A 67 -25.82 19.63 -16.77
N ALA A 68 -25.46 18.35 -16.66
CA ALA A 68 -26.17 17.27 -17.31
C ALA A 68 -27.55 16.99 -16.66
N SER A 69 -27.70 17.19 -15.35
CA SER A 69 -28.97 17.07 -14.62
C SER A 69 -29.97 18.16 -14.97
N MET A 70 -29.52 19.37 -15.32
CA MET A 70 -30.41 20.45 -15.77
C MET A 70 -30.85 20.32 -17.23
N ALA A 71 -30.08 19.64 -18.09
CA ALA A 71 -30.49 19.39 -19.49
C ALA A 71 -31.52 18.24 -19.64
N GLY A 72 -31.53 17.28 -18.70
CA GLY A 72 -32.46 16.14 -18.70
C GLY A 72 -33.91 16.48 -18.28
N SER A 73 -34.13 17.62 -17.62
CA SER A 73 -35.43 18.04 -17.10
C SER A 73 -36.31 18.83 -18.10
N MET A 74 -35.78 19.20 -19.26
CA MET A 74 -36.51 19.96 -20.28
C MET A 74 -36.96 19.16 -21.52
N ALA A 75 -36.64 17.85 -21.63
CA ALA A 75 -36.99 17.00 -22.75
C ALA A 75 -38.17 16.02 -22.50
N GLY A 76 -38.87 16.16 -21.39
CA GLY A 76 -39.92 15.25 -20.93
C GLY A 76 -41.36 15.62 -21.23
N ALA A 77 -41.62 16.48 -22.22
CA ALA A 77 -43.02 16.88 -22.56
C ALA A 77 -43.25 17.01 -24.06
N ALA A 78 -43.21 15.90 -24.79
CA ALA A 78 -44.00 15.76 -26.05
C ALA A 78 -43.83 14.33 -26.60
N GLY A 79 -44.93 13.58 -26.77
CA GLY A 79 -45.01 12.47 -27.70
C GLY A 79 -45.45 11.14 -27.13
N SER A 80 -46.75 11.06 -26.74
CA SER A 80 -47.47 9.80 -26.65
C SER A 80 -48.03 9.44 -28.01
N VAL A 81 -48.24 8.15 -28.22
CA VAL A 81 -49.14 7.46 -29.18
C VAL A 81 -48.54 6.98 -30.49
N ALA A 82 -48.64 5.72 -30.61
CA ALA A 82 -48.84 4.82 -31.75
C ALA A 82 -47.77 3.77 -32.01
N GLY A 83 -48.22 2.51 -31.92
CA GLY A 83 -47.80 1.45 -32.78
C GLY A 83 -47.55 0.10 -32.12
N ALA A 84 -48.62 -0.61 -31.79
CA ALA A 84 -48.55 -2.03 -31.41
C ALA A 84 -48.34 -2.95 -32.60
N ALA A 85 -47.85 -4.13 -32.31
CA ALA A 85 -47.92 -5.40 -33.05
C ALA A 85 -46.97 -5.60 -34.23
N GLY A 86 -46.16 -6.61 -34.09
CA GLY A 86 -45.52 -7.32 -35.20
C GLY A 86 -44.22 -8.00 -34.88
N SER A 87 -44.28 -9.35 -34.76
CA SER A 87 -43.15 -10.26 -34.89
C SER A 87 -42.39 -10.67 -33.65
N MET A 88 -43.07 -11.45 -32.80
CA MET A 88 -42.42 -12.55 -32.06
C MET A 88 -42.39 -13.78 -32.97
N ALA A 89 -41.21 -14.15 -33.43
CA ALA A 89 -40.77 -15.53 -33.70
C ALA A 89 -39.46 -15.45 -34.51
N GLY A 90 -38.37 -15.96 -33.92
CA GLY A 90 -37.13 -16.21 -34.68
C GLY A 90 -35.92 -15.48 -34.19
N SER A 91 -35.45 -15.75 -33.00
CA SER A 91 -34.02 -15.62 -32.59
C SER A 91 -33.77 -16.00 -31.15
N VAL A 92 -34.21 -17.15 -30.68
CA VAL A 92 -33.89 -17.65 -29.31
C VAL A 92 -32.81 -18.74 -29.32
N ALA A 93 -32.24 -19.11 -30.46
CA ALA A 93 -31.29 -20.20 -30.58
C ALA A 93 -29.83 -19.80 -30.86
N GLY A 94 -29.46 -18.51 -30.87
CA GLY A 94 -28.13 -18.07 -31.28
C GLY A 94 -27.30 -17.31 -30.27
N SER A 95 -27.78 -17.04 -29.04
CA SER A 95 -27.10 -16.11 -28.12
C SER A 95 -26.67 -16.71 -26.78
N VAL A 96 -26.76 -18.01 -26.58
CA VAL A 96 -26.47 -18.66 -25.27
C VAL A 96 -25.03 -19.15 -25.12
N LEU A 97 -24.17 -19.08 -26.13
CA LEU A 97 -22.78 -19.59 -26.09
C LEU A 97 -21.73 -18.55 -26.50
N ARG A 98 -21.90 -17.28 -26.14
CA ARG A 98 -20.72 -16.44 -25.94
C ARG A 98 -20.29 -16.61 -24.50
N PRO A 99 -19.05 -17.06 -24.22
CA PRO A 99 -18.53 -16.96 -22.87
C PRO A 99 -18.58 -15.49 -22.51
N LEU A 100 -19.36 -15.14 -21.47
CA LEU A 100 -19.34 -13.82 -20.86
C LEU A 100 -17.87 -13.58 -20.48
N GLY A 101 -17.15 -12.91 -21.35
CA GLY A 101 -15.77 -12.50 -21.16
C GLY A 101 -15.77 -11.59 -19.95
N PHE A 102 -15.48 -12.18 -18.80
CA PHE A 102 -15.23 -11.45 -17.58
C PHE A 102 -13.88 -10.77 -17.77
N ASP A 103 -13.91 -9.52 -18.23
CA ASP A 103 -12.76 -8.62 -18.19
C ASP A 103 -12.71 -8.01 -16.79
N PRO A 104 -11.85 -8.51 -15.88
CA PRO A 104 -11.70 -7.96 -14.54
C PRO A 104 -11.27 -6.49 -14.58
N LEU A 105 -10.81 -6.02 -15.72
CA LEU A 105 -10.30 -4.67 -15.95
C LEU A 105 -11.39 -3.70 -16.45
N ARG A 106 -12.56 -4.21 -16.83
CA ARG A 106 -13.68 -3.36 -17.29
C ARG A 106 -14.20 -2.41 -16.20
N ARG A 107 -14.07 -2.77 -14.90
CA ARG A 107 -14.36 -1.86 -13.78
C ARG A 107 -13.28 -0.79 -13.56
N LEU A 108 -12.05 -1.04 -14.03
CA LEU A 108 -11.02 -0.04 -14.04
C LEU A 108 -11.32 1.11 -15.03
N GLN A 109 -12.18 0.84 -16.01
CA GLN A 109 -12.66 1.83 -16.97
C GLN A 109 -13.96 2.52 -16.52
N GLN A 110 -14.73 1.94 -15.57
CA GLN A 110 -15.99 2.51 -15.09
C GLN A 110 -15.81 3.59 -14.00
N GLY A 111 -14.58 3.81 -13.52
CA GLY A 111 -14.25 4.96 -12.67
C GLY A 111 -14.09 6.28 -13.42
N ASN A 112 -13.94 6.22 -14.75
CA ASN A 112 -13.96 7.41 -15.62
C ASN A 112 -14.88 7.13 -16.80
N GLY A 113 -16.12 7.56 -16.71
CA GLY A 113 -17.13 7.48 -17.77
C GLY A 113 -16.88 8.47 -18.90
N ASP A 114 -15.63 8.64 -19.29
CA ASP A 114 -15.26 9.38 -20.49
C ASP A 114 -14.18 8.59 -21.23
N ASN A 115 -14.36 8.39 -22.56
CA ASN A 115 -13.32 7.97 -23.48
C ASN A 115 -12.26 9.09 -23.63
N GLY A 116 -11.85 9.68 -22.50
CA GLY A 116 -10.85 10.74 -22.43
C GLY A 116 -9.49 10.19 -22.79
N VAL A 117 -8.93 10.70 -23.87
CA VAL A 117 -7.50 10.59 -24.18
C VAL A 117 -6.73 11.01 -22.93
N ILE A 118 -6.00 10.07 -22.31
CA ILE A 118 -5.16 10.37 -21.13
C ILE A 118 -4.17 11.45 -21.58
N ASP A 119 -4.24 12.64 -20.94
CA ASP A 119 -3.30 13.73 -21.25
C ASP A 119 -1.88 13.29 -20.91
N ASP A 120 -1.05 13.17 -21.92
CA ASP A 120 0.35 12.74 -21.78
C ASP A 120 1.18 13.64 -20.85
N ARG A 121 0.74 14.88 -20.62
CA ARG A 121 1.40 15.85 -19.71
C ARG A 121 1.22 15.48 -18.25
N LEU A 122 0.16 14.71 -17.91
CA LEU A 122 -0.16 14.28 -16.55
C LEU A 122 0.46 12.92 -16.22
N ARG A 123 1.10 12.23 -17.16
CA ARG A 123 1.71 10.92 -16.93
C ARG A 123 2.96 11.03 -16.07
N LEU A 124 2.94 10.37 -14.92
CA LEU A 124 4.08 10.25 -14.01
C LEU A 124 4.99 9.08 -14.41
N TRP A 125 6.30 9.26 -14.28
CA TRP A 125 7.24 8.16 -14.46
C TRP A 125 7.33 7.30 -13.19
N VAL A 126 7.16 5.99 -13.34
CA VAL A 126 7.40 4.98 -12.30
C VAL A 126 8.59 4.12 -12.71
N ALA A 127 9.58 3.99 -11.84
CA ALA A 127 10.69 3.04 -12.03
C ALA A 127 10.23 1.65 -11.61
N VAL A 128 10.46 0.64 -12.42
CA VAL A 128 10.10 -0.74 -12.14
C VAL A 128 11.34 -1.60 -12.16
N ASP A 129 11.58 -2.29 -11.04
CA ASP A 129 12.55 -3.37 -10.95
C ASP A 129 12.00 -4.59 -11.73
N GLY A 130 12.36 -4.68 -12.99
CA GLY A 130 11.89 -5.71 -13.90
C GLY A 130 12.43 -7.10 -13.59
N MET A 131 13.44 -7.21 -12.73
CA MET A 131 14.05 -8.48 -12.32
C MET A 131 13.57 -8.96 -10.94
N GLY A 132 12.76 -8.15 -10.24
CA GLY A 132 12.22 -8.52 -8.94
C GLY A 132 11.05 -9.48 -9.05
N GLY A 133 11.15 -10.65 -8.40
CA GLY A 133 10.10 -11.65 -8.30
C GLY A 133 10.50 -13.04 -8.80
N ASP A 134 9.76 -14.07 -8.37
CA ASP A 134 10.05 -15.49 -8.63
C ASP A 134 10.00 -15.84 -10.12
N HIS A 135 9.22 -15.08 -10.89
CA HIS A 135 8.97 -15.31 -12.32
C HIS A 135 9.39 -14.15 -13.21
N ALA A 136 10.19 -13.21 -12.65
CA ALA A 136 10.68 -12.07 -13.41
C ALA A 136 11.56 -12.49 -14.61
N PRO A 137 11.60 -11.68 -15.68
CA PRO A 137 10.93 -10.40 -15.87
C PRO A 137 9.55 -10.51 -16.55
N GLY A 138 9.12 -11.68 -17.02
CA GLY A 138 7.96 -11.86 -17.89
C GLY A 138 6.65 -11.25 -17.34
N PRO A 139 6.09 -11.76 -16.20
CA PRO A 139 4.85 -11.24 -15.63
C PRO A 139 4.95 -9.76 -15.20
N ILE A 140 6.15 -9.31 -14.85
CA ILE A 140 6.38 -7.91 -14.48
C ILE A 140 6.23 -7.01 -15.72
N LEU A 141 6.86 -7.40 -16.84
CA LEU A 141 6.73 -6.69 -18.10
C LEU A 141 5.29 -6.68 -18.63
N GLU A 142 4.64 -7.84 -18.63
CA GLU A 142 3.23 -7.97 -19.05
C GLU A 142 2.32 -7.03 -18.24
N GLY A 143 2.48 -7.00 -16.91
CA GLY A 143 1.75 -6.08 -16.04
C GLY A 143 2.03 -4.60 -16.34
N CYS A 144 3.29 -4.27 -16.65
CA CYS A 144 3.67 -2.93 -17.08
C CYS A 144 3.00 -2.51 -18.39
N LEU A 145 2.98 -3.40 -19.40
CA LEU A 145 2.29 -3.17 -20.67
C LEU A 145 0.80 -2.94 -20.48
N TRP A 146 0.15 -3.70 -19.56
CA TRP A 146 -1.25 -3.46 -19.23
C TRP A 146 -1.47 -2.15 -18.46
N ALA A 147 -0.56 -1.79 -17.57
CA ALA A 147 -0.67 -0.58 -16.76
C ALA A 147 -0.61 0.70 -17.60
N VAL A 148 0.33 0.81 -18.52
CA VAL A 148 0.50 2.02 -19.36
C VAL A 148 -0.69 2.28 -20.30
N GLN A 149 -1.48 1.24 -20.61
CA GLN A 149 -2.71 1.37 -21.39
C GLN A 149 -3.91 1.85 -20.57
N ARG A 150 -3.88 1.70 -19.23
CA ARG A 150 -5.03 1.88 -18.33
C ARG A 150 -4.85 2.96 -17.30
N LEU A 151 -3.60 3.30 -16.99
CA LEU A 151 -3.24 4.28 -15.96
C LEU A 151 -2.47 5.45 -16.60
N PRO A 152 -2.61 6.65 -16.06
CA PRO A 152 -1.90 7.83 -16.57
C PRO A 152 -0.44 7.86 -16.08
N LEU A 153 0.33 6.81 -16.41
CA LEU A 153 1.74 6.67 -16.02
C LEU A 153 2.61 6.27 -17.21
N ARG A 154 3.91 6.46 -17.06
CA ARG A 154 5.00 5.98 -17.90
C ARG A 154 5.92 5.12 -17.05
N ILE A 155 6.61 4.18 -17.67
CA ILE A 155 7.44 3.21 -16.94
C ILE A 155 8.88 3.28 -17.42
N ARG A 156 9.82 3.37 -16.47
CA ARG A 156 11.23 3.05 -16.66
C ARG A 156 11.46 1.63 -16.18
N PHE A 157 11.49 0.71 -17.14
CA PHE A 157 11.62 -0.72 -16.88
C PHE A 157 13.10 -1.09 -16.79
N VAL A 158 13.59 -1.39 -15.59
CA VAL A 158 15.00 -1.67 -15.30
C VAL A 158 15.21 -3.18 -15.28
N ALA A 159 15.98 -3.72 -16.23
CA ALA A 159 16.17 -5.17 -16.32
C ALA A 159 17.48 -5.53 -17.00
N GLU A 160 17.95 -6.76 -16.73
CA GLU A 160 19.03 -7.39 -17.50
C GLU A 160 18.55 -7.66 -18.93
N THR A 161 19.36 -7.27 -19.91
CA THR A 161 18.97 -7.33 -21.33
C THR A 161 18.66 -8.73 -21.82
N ALA A 162 19.52 -9.71 -21.51
CA ALA A 162 19.36 -11.06 -22.03
C ALA A 162 18.15 -11.82 -21.44
N PRO A 163 17.89 -11.81 -20.10
CA PRO A 163 16.66 -12.36 -19.56
C PRO A 163 15.40 -11.68 -20.10
N LEU A 164 15.41 -10.35 -20.23
CA LEU A 164 14.29 -9.61 -20.77
C LEU A 164 13.95 -10.05 -22.20
N GLN A 165 14.93 -10.11 -23.08
CA GLN A 165 14.73 -10.57 -24.47
C GLN A 165 14.19 -11.99 -24.56
N ARG A 166 14.65 -12.91 -23.68
CA ARG A 166 14.09 -14.27 -23.62
C ARG A 166 12.62 -14.26 -23.23
N ALA A 167 12.25 -13.48 -22.21
CA ALA A 167 10.87 -13.37 -21.74
C ALA A 167 9.95 -12.76 -22.80
N VAL A 168 10.39 -11.70 -23.48
CA VAL A 168 9.63 -11.04 -24.56
C VAL A 168 9.31 -12.03 -25.68
N ARG A 169 10.29 -12.86 -26.08
CA ARG A 169 10.08 -13.89 -27.12
C ARG A 169 9.16 -15.00 -26.63
N ALA A 170 9.37 -15.49 -25.40
CA ALA A 170 8.59 -16.61 -24.83
C ALA A 170 7.11 -16.25 -24.65
N LEU A 171 6.80 -14.99 -24.35
CA LEU A 171 5.43 -14.49 -24.12
C LEU A 171 4.83 -13.80 -25.35
N ALA A 172 5.56 -13.76 -26.49
CA ALA A 172 5.15 -13.06 -27.72
C ALA A 172 4.74 -11.59 -27.46
N LEU A 173 5.51 -10.85 -26.65
CA LEU A 173 5.23 -9.48 -26.25
C LEU A 173 5.96 -8.44 -27.10
N GLN A 174 6.69 -8.83 -28.18
CA GLN A 174 7.56 -7.93 -28.93
C GLN A 174 6.78 -6.74 -29.52
N ASP A 175 5.69 -6.99 -30.24
CA ASP A 175 4.92 -5.93 -30.90
C ASP A 175 4.32 -4.94 -29.89
N GLN A 176 3.84 -5.45 -28.73
CA GLN A 176 3.28 -4.61 -27.67
C GLN A 176 4.36 -3.76 -26.99
N LEU A 177 5.55 -4.32 -26.81
CA LEU A 177 6.69 -3.60 -26.23
C LEU A 177 7.18 -2.52 -27.17
N ASP A 178 7.32 -2.83 -28.46
CA ASP A 178 7.79 -1.90 -29.48
C ASP A 178 6.81 -0.72 -29.64
N ASP A 179 5.50 -0.98 -29.66
CA ASP A 179 4.48 0.08 -29.66
C ASP A 179 4.59 0.96 -28.40
N ALA A 180 4.69 0.35 -27.22
CA ALA A 180 4.79 1.10 -25.97
C ALA A 180 6.07 1.95 -25.90
N VAL A 181 7.19 1.45 -26.42
CA VAL A 181 8.47 2.19 -26.51
C VAL A 181 8.36 3.31 -27.54
N ALA A 182 7.84 3.04 -28.73
CA ALA A 182 7.67 4.04 -29.80
C ALA A 182 6.77 5.20 -29.35
N ARG A 183 5.73 4.91 -28.54
CA ARG A 183 4.85 5.93 -27.94
C ARG A 183 5.44 6.62 -26.72
N GLY A 184 6.65 6.27 -26.27
CA GLY A 184 7.30 6.84 -25.10
C GLY A 184 6.60 6.49 -23.78
N LEU A 185 5.82 5.41 -23.74
CA LEU A 185 5.13 4.93 -22.52
C LEU A 185 6.02 4.06 -21.66
N ILE A 186 6.94 3.31 -22.29
CA ILE A 186 7.95 2.49 -21.62
C ILE A 186 9.33 2.88 -22.13
N GLN A 187 10.25 3.06 -21.19
CA GLN A 187 11.68 3.21 -21.46
C GLN A 187 12.41 2.03 -20.83
N LEU A 188 13.16 1.29 -21.64
CA LEU A 188 14.01 0.21 -21.15
C LEU A 188 15.32 0.78 -20.61
N VAL A 189 15.71 0.34 -19.41
CA VAL A 189 16.95 0.73 -18.74
C VAL A 189 17.75 -0.55 -18.47
N PRO A 190 18.87 -0.79 -19.16
CA PRO A 190 19.69 -1.96 -18.92
C PRO A 190 20.28 -1.96 -17.52
N SER A 191 20.26 -3.10 -16.83
CA SER A 191 20.90 -3.29 -15.52
C SER A 191 21.98 -4.36 -15.57
N GLY A 192 22.81 -4.37 -14.52
CA GLY A 192 23.69 -5.50 -14.21
C GLY A 192 22.93 -6.64 -13.51
N PRO A 193 23.66 -7.62 -12.94
CA PRO A 193 23.08 -8.80 -12.30
C PRO A 193 22.10 -8.45 -11.18
N SER A 194 20.92 -9.04 -11.23
CA SER A 194 19.85 -8.83 -10.25
C SER A 194 20.18 -9.43 -8.88
N VAL A 195 19.37 -9.07 -7.88
CA VAL A 195 19.41 -9.67 -6.55
C VAL A 195 18.43 -10.83 -6.50
N GLY A 196 18.91 -12.03 -6.17
CA GLY A 196 18.08 -13.23 -6.02
C GLY A 196 17.15 -13.14 -4.80
N MET A 197 16.06 -13.90 -4.85
CA MET A 197 15.07 -13.95 -3.76
C MET A 197 15.63 -14.56 -2.47
N ASP A 198 16.64 -15.41 -2.59
CA ASP A 198 17.34 -16.13 -1.53
C ASP A 198 18.65 -15.44 -1.06
N GLU A 199 19.04 -14.35 -1.72
CA GLU A 199 20.25 -13.61 -1.34
C GLU A 199 20.02 -12.73 -0.11
N GLU A 200 21.07 -12.52 0.66
CA GLU A 200 21.05 -11.59 1.79
C GLU A 200 20.71 -10.15 1.35
N ALA A 201 19.91 -9.46 2.14
CA ALA A 201 19.53 -8.07 1.88
C ALA A 201 20.73 -7.13 1.66
N THR A 202 21.86 -7.40 2.32
CA THR A 202 23.08 -6.57 2.25
C THR A 202 23.81 -6.67 0.92
N VAL A 203 23.51 -7.65 0.08
CA VAL A 203 24.15 -7.84 -1.24
C VAL A 203 23.96 -6.63 -2.17
N VAL A 204 22.91 -5.82 -1.96
CA VAL A 204 22.67 -4.58 -2.71
C VAL A 204 23.84 -3.58 -2.62
N ARG A 205 24.68 -3.67 -1.58
CA ARG A 205 25.90 -2.84 -1.46
C ARG A 205 27.00 -3.26 -2.45
N ARG A 206 27.07 -4.54 -2.78
CA ARG A 206 28.06 -5.11 -3.70
C ARG A 206 27.59 -5.03 -5.15
N LYS A 207 26.32 -5.41 -5.41
CA LYS A 207 25.68 -5.36 -6.73
C LYS A 207 25.14 -3.95 -7.00
N ARG A 208 26.04 -2.97 -7.23
CA ARG A 208 25.68 -1.56 -7.33
C ARG A 208 24.77 -1.24 -8.50
N ASP A 209 24.89 -1.98 -9.56
CA ASP A 209 24.15 -1.88 -10.84
C ASP A 209 22.96 -2.85 -10.93
N ALA A 210 22.61 -3.53 -9.85
CA ALA A 210 21.41 -4.37 -9.80
C ALA A 210 20.15 -3.55 -10.11
N SER A 211 19.18 -4.18 -10.76
CA SER A 211 17.94 -3.54 -11.22
C SER A 211 17.22 -2.75 -10.14
N ILE A 212 17.13 -3.29 -8.92
CA ILE A 212 16.51 -2.59 -7.78
C ILE A 212 17.26 -1.31 -7.40
N ASN A 213 18.60 -1.34 -7.38
CA ASN A 213 19.42 -0.19 -7.06
C ASN A 213 19.27 0.92 -8.11
N MET A 214 19.31 0.53 -9.38
CA MET A 214 19.12 1.47 -10.49
C MET A 214 17.71 2.07 -10.50
N ALA A 215 16.69 1.27 -10.19
CA ALA A 215 15.32 1.77 -10.06
C ALA A 215 15.18 2.80 -8.92
N MET A 216 15.82 2.55 -7.77
CA MET A 216 15.88 3.53 -6.67
C MET A 216 16.66 4.79 -7.06
N ASP A 217 17.76 4.65 -7.79
CA ASP A 217 18.55 5.79 -8.26
C ASP A 217 17.78 6.69 -9.24
N LEU A 218 16.92 6.13 -10.09
CA LEU A 218 16.01 6.91 -10.94
C LEU A 218 15.05 7.79 -10.12
N VAL A 219 14.54 7.28 -9.00
CA VAL A 219 13.69 8.07 -8.09
C VAL A 219 14.52 9.14 -7.38
N ARG A 220 15.68 8.80 -6.86
CA ARG A 220 16.58 9.75 -6.20
C ARG A 220 16.98 10.92 -7.11
N GLN A 221 17.19 10.64 -8.40
CA GLN A 221 17.57 11.63 -9.41
C GLN A 221 16.37 12.45 -9.91
N GLY A 222 15.15 12.18 -9.43
CA GLY A 222 13.94 12.85 -9.90
C GLY A 222 13.48 12.43 -11.30
N GLN A 223 14.06 11.35 -11.83
CA GLN A 223 13.71 10.79 -13.14
C GLN A 223 12.48 9.88 -13.07
N ALA A 224 12.10 9.42 -11.88
CA ALA A 224 10.84 8.74 -11.57
C ALA A 224 10.28 9.27 -10.26
N THR A 225 8.96 9.21 -10.09
CA THR A 225 8.28 9.65 -8.86
C THR A 225 8.13 8.53 -7.83
N ALA A 226 8.10 7.30 -8.30
CA ALA A 226 7.93 6.12 -7.47
C ALA A 226 8.76 4.95 -8.01
N VAL A 227 9.03 3.97 -7.15
CA VAL A 227 9.63 2.68 -7.51
C VAL A 227 8.69 1.55 -7.13
N TYR A 228 8.63 0.53 -7.99
CA TYR A 228 8.00 -0.76 -7.70
C TYR A 228 9.00 -1.90 -7.85
N SER A 229 8.99 -2.84 -6.91
CA SER A 229 9.74 -4.09 -6.99
C SER A 229 8.96 -5.21 -6.31
N ALA A 230 8.91 -6.38 -6.96
CA ALA A 230 8.42 -7.63 -6.37
C ALA A 230 9.57 -8.55 -5.92
N GLY A 231 10.78 -8.01 -5.80
CA GLY A 231 11.97 -8.74 -5.36
C GLY A 231 11.99 -9.03 -3.86
N ASN A 232 13.12 -9.54 -3.38
CA ASN A 232 13.37 -9.80 -1.97
C ASN A 232 13.12 -8.52 -1.12
N SER A 233 12.13 -8.57 -0.23
CA SER A 233 11.68 -7.41 0.56
C SER A 233 12.80 -6.78 1.38
N GLY A 234 13.70 -7.60 1.94
CA GLY A 234 14.87 -7.11 2.66
C GLY A 234 15.84 -6.36 1.76
N ALA A 235 16.08 -6.85 0.53
CA ALA A 235 16.92 -6.19 -0.45
C ALA A 235 16.29 -4.87 -0.94
N VAL A 236 14.98 -4.85 -1.18
CA VAL A 236 14.23 -3.63 -1.53
C VAL A 236 14.36 -2.59 -0.43
N MET A 237 14.12 -2.98 0.83
CA MET A 237 14.28 -2.08 1.98
C MET A 237 15.72 -1.58 2.14
N ALA A 238 16.71 -2.46 2.03
CA ALA A 238 18.11 -2.08 2.13
C ALA A 238 18.48 -1.10 1.01
N SER A 239 18.09 -1.41 -0.24
CA SER A 239 18.32 -0.52 -1.39
C SER A 239 17.65 0.85 -1.18
N ALA A 240 16.39 0.89 -0.71
CA ALA A 240 15.69 2.14 -0.43
C ALA A 240 16.42 2.97 0.64
N ILE A 241 16.86 2.36 1.74
CA ILE A 241 17.61 3.06 2.81
C ILE A 241 18.95 3.61 2.28
N PHE A 242 19.68 2.84 1.46
CA PHE A 242 21.00 3.26 0.97
C PHE A 242 20.92 4.25 -0.18
N ARG A 243 19.91 4.17 -1.02
CA ARG A 243 19.80 5.00 -2.24
C ARG A 243 18.89 6.21 -2.05
N LEU A 244 17.68 6.03 -1.50
CA LEU A 244 16.75 7.12 -1.24
C LEU A 244 17.06 7.82 0.09
N GLY A 245 17.49 7.05 1.10
CA GLY A 245 17.64 7.54 2.45
C GLY A 245 16.32 7.47 3.24
N ARG A 246 16.42 7.79 4.54
CA ARG A 246 15.27 7.85 5.44
C ARG A 246 14.75 9.28 5.53
N LEU A 247 13.47 9.44 5.76
CA LEU A 247 12.88 10.73 6.11
C LEU A 247 13.51 11.25 7.42
N LYS A 248 13.78 12.53 7.48
CA LYS A 248 14.39 13.14 8.67
C LYS A 248 13.46 12.99 9.87
N GLY A 249 13.97 12.38 10.93
CA GLY A 249 13.24 12.10 12.17
C GLY A 249 12.60 10.70 12.18
N ILE A 250 12.82 9.89 11.16
CA ILE A 250 12.41 8.48 11.13
C ILE A 250 13.66 7.61 11.32
N ASP A 251 13.66 6.81 12.38
CA ASP A 251 14.76 5.90 12.70
C ASP A 251 14.71 4.63 11.86
N ARG A 252 13.50 4.13 11.59
CA ARG A 252 13.27 2.92 10.81
C ARG A 252 12.10 3.12 9.86
N PRO A 253 12.26 2.82 8.56
CA PRO A 253 11.13 2.66 7.66
C PRO A 253 10.29 1.45 8.07
N ALA A 254 9.00 1.47 7.74
CA ALA A 254 8.07 0.37 7.99
C ALA A 254 7.37 -0.05 6.71
N ILE A 255 7.09 -1.33 6.57
CA ILE A 255 6.26 -1.86 5.50
C ILE A 255 4.80 -1.79 5.96
N GLY A 256 3.98 -1.04 5.23
CA GLY A 256 2.54 -0.91 5.48
C GLY A 256 1.72 -1.70 4.48
N ALA A 257 0.77 -2.48 4.97
CA ALA A 257 -0.18 -3.21 4.14
C ALA A 257 -1.62 -2.82 4.48
N LEU A 258 -2.45 -2.70 3.44
CA LEU A 258 -3.88 -2.42 3.58
C LEU A 258 -4.65 -3.73 3.72
N PHE A 259 -5.38 -3.90 4.81
CA PHE A 259 -6.23 -5.06 5.05
C PHE A 259 -7.70 -4.68 4.86
N PRO A 260 -8.52 -5.60 4.30
CA PRO A 260 -9.95 -5.39 4.22
C PRO A 260 -10.58 -5.41 5.62
N THR A 261 -11.65 -4.65 5.81
CA THR A 261 -12.46 -4.73 7.04
C THR A 261 -13.83 -5.34 6.76
N LYS A 262 -14.65 -5.50 7.83
CA LYS A 262 -16.06 -5.89 7.69
C LYS A 262 -16.83 -4.93 6.79
N ASP A 263 -16.51 -3.63 6.87
CA ASP A 263 -17.04 -2.62 5.96
C ASP A 263 -16.35 -2.72 4.59
N PRO A 264 -17.10 -2.92 3.49
CA PRO A 264 -16.52 -3.00 2.14
C PRO A 264 -15.81 -1.73 1.67
N ASP A 265 -16.16 -0.59 2.23
CA ASP A 265 -15.63 0.71 1.82
C ASP A 265 -14.49 1.20 2.73
N GLN A 266 -14.17 0.44 3.79
CA GLN A 266 -13.10 0.76 4.73
C GLN A 266 -11.96 -0.26 4.68
N GLN A 267 -10.73 0.23 4.73
CA GLN A 267 -9.52 -0.57 4.88
C GLN A 267 -8.76 -0.11 6.12
N VAL A 268 -8.05 -1.02 6.75
CA VAL A 268 -7.12 -0.71 7.85
C VAL A 268 -5.69 -0.84 7.37
N LEU A 269 -4.86 0.14 7.70
CA LEU A 269 -3.43 0.12 7.42
C LEU A 269 -2.69 -0.54 8.59
N VAL A 270 -2.04 -1.66 8.35
CA VAL A 270 -1.19 -2.34 9.34
C VAL A 270 0.27 -1.98 9.11
N LEU A 271 0.95 -1.51 10.14
CA LEU A 271 2.36 -1.10 10.19
C LEU A 271 3.02 -1.68 11.44
N ASP A 272 4.05 -2.44 11.39
CA ASP A 272 4.92 -2.91 10.35
C ASP A 272 4.57 -4.36 9.98
N VAL A 273 4.62 -4.73 8.69
CA VAL A 273 4.31 -6.10 8.27
C VAL A 273 5.54 -6.87 7.76
N GLY A 274 6.75 -6.51 8.22
CA GLY A 274 7.92 -7.32 7.91
C GLY A 274 9.24 -6.59 7.67
N ALA A 275 9.34 -5.27 7.96
CA ALA A 275 10.59 -4.53 7.80
C ALA A 275 11.49 -4.66 9.05
N ASN A 276 10.92 -4.66 10.25
CA ASN A 276 11.66 -4.61 11.51
C ASN A 276 11.14 -5.69 12.47
N THR A 277 11.86 -6.81 12.57
CA THR A 277 11.47 -7.92 13.48
C THR A 277 11.57 -7.51 14.94
N ASP A 278 12.62 -6.76 15.29
CA ASP A 278 12.83 -6.25 16.63
C ASP A 278 12.61 -4.74 16.64
N CYS A 279 11.64 -4.28 17.42
CA CYS A 279 11.28 -2.88 17.52
C CYS A 279 11.59 -2.29 18.89
N LYS A 280 11.84 -0.97 18.89
CA LYS A 280 11.82 -0.15 20.10
C LYS A 280 10.49 0.61 20.19
N PRO A 281 10.04 1.00 21.39
CA PRO A 281 8.82 1.78 21.55
C PRO A 281 8.75 3.04 20.68
N ALA A 282 9.90 3.72 20.50
CA ALA A 282 10.00 4.89 19.63
C ALA A 282 9.72 4.57 18.15
N TYR A 283 9.96 3.33 17.69
CA TYR A 283 9.66 2.95 16.30
C TYR A 283 8.16 2.81 16.10
N LEU A 284 7.45 2.14 17.03
CA LEU A 284 5.99 2.01 16.96
C LEU A 284 5.31 3.39 17.00
N HIS A 285 5.82 4.31 17.80
CA HIS A 285 5.35 5.70 17.80
C HIS A 285 5.58 6.38 16.44
N GLN A 286 6.74 6.17 15.80
CA GLN A 286 7.00 6.70 14.46
C GLN A 286 6.10 6.04 13.42
N PHE A 287 5.83 4.72 13.51
CA PHE A 287 4.89 4.02 12.64
C PHE A 287 3.48 4.58 12.76
N ALA A 288 3.02 4.88 13.99
CA ALA A 288 1.74 5.53 14.21
C ALA A 288 1.66 6.91 13.53
N LEU A 289 2.72 7.70 13.59
CA LEU A 289 2.79 8.99 12.88
C LEU A 289 2.74 8.83 11.36
N LEU A 290 3.51 7.86 10.81
CA LEU A 290 3.51 7.57 9.37
C LEU A 290 2.13 7.07 8.92
N GLY A 291 1.53 6.14 9.67
CA GLY A 291 0.21 5.60 9.41
C GLY A 291 -0.90 6.65 9.46
N ASN A 292 -0.85 7.55 10.46
CA ASN A 292 -1.77 8.67 10.57
C ASN A 292 -1.71 9.60 9.35
N ILE A 293 -0.50 9.95 8.91
CA ILE A 293 -0.31 10.81 7.74
C ILE A 293 -0.84 10.13 6.48
N TYR A 294 -0.48 8.86 6.28
CA TYR A 294 -0.94 8.10 5.13
C TYR A 294 -2.46 7.92 5.11
N SER A 295 -3.05 7.49 6.23
CA SER A 295 -4.49 7.29 6.33
C SER A 295 -5.27 8.60 6.11
N ARG A 296 -4.77 9.72 6.64
CA ARG A 296 -5.42 11.02 6.48
C ARG A 296 -5.26 11.58 5.07
N ASP A 297 -4.04 11.56 4.50
CA ASP A 297 -3.71 12.31 3.29
C ASP A 297 -3.90 11.46 2.01
N VAL A 298 -3.82 10.12 2.11
CA VAL A 298 -3.99 9.20 0.98
C VAL A 298 -5.34 8.49 1.03
N LEU A 299 -5.70 7.89 2.18
CA LEU A 299 -6.98 7.20 2.33
C LEU A 299 -8.14 8.16 2.68
N GLN A 300 -7.86 9.47 2.85
CA GLN A 300 -8.84 10.54 3.12
C GLN A 300 -9.66 10.35 4.42
N VAL A 301 -9.13 9.61 5.38
CA VAL A 301 -9.73 9.46 6.71
C VAL A 301 -9.45 10.71 7.53
N LYS A 302 -10.47 11.47 7.87
CA LYS A 302 -10.31 12.81 8.53
C LYS A 302 -9.58 12.74 9.88
N ARG A 303 -9.88 11.73 10.69
CA ARG A 303 -9.31 11.53 12.04
C ARG A 303 -9.02 10.04 12.24
N PRO A 304 -7.88 9.52 11.73
CA PRO A 304 -7.55 8.11 11.82
C PRO A 304 -7.46 7.64 13.28
N ARG A 305 -8.15 6.55 13.60
CA ARG A 305 -8.09 5.87 14.89
C ARG A 305 -6.93 4.88 14.86
N ILE A 306 -5.96 5.07 15.73
CA ILE A 306 -4.72 4.28 15.76
C ILE A 306 -4.77 3.30 16.92
N GLY A 307 -4.63 2.00 16.63
CA GLY A 307 -4.53 0.93 17.60
C GLY A 307 -3.10 0.39 17.73
N LEU A 308 -2.75 -0.04 18.93
CA LEU A 308 -1.54 -0.83 19.20
C LEU A 308 -1.93 -2.31 19.23
N LEU A 309 -1.40 -3.11 18.28
CA LEU A 309 -1.68 -4.55 18.27
C LEU A 309 -1.21 -5.21 19.57
N ASN A 310 -2.11 -5.90 20.25
CA ASN A 310 -1.86 -6.47 21.57
C ASN A 310 -2.69 -7.76 21.80
N ILE A 311 -2.50 -8.40 22.92
CA ILE A 311 -3.19 -9.62 23.35
C ILE A 311 -4.43 -9.35 24.23
N GLY A 312 -4.72 -8.10 24.58
CA GLY A 312 -5.84 -7.64 25.39
C GLY A 312 -6.03 -6.14 25.27
N GLU A 313 -7.24 -5.67 25.58
CA GLU A 313 -7.65 -4.26 25.46
C GLU A 313 -7.05 -3.37 26.57
N GLU A 314 -6.75 -3.97 27.76
CA GLU A 314 -6.29 -3.23 28.92
C GLU A 314 -4.85 -2.73 28.76
N GLU A 315 -4.55 -1.56 29.30
CA GLU A 315 -3.24 -0.90 29.22
C GLU A 315 -2.09 -1.74 29.81
N CYS A 316 -2.40 -2.60 30.79
CA CYS A 316 -1.43 -3.46 31.48
C CYS A 316 -1.12 -4.77 30.73
N LYS A 317 -1.74 -5.01 29.57
CA LYS A 317 -1.51 -6.23 28.78
C LYS A 317 -0.37 -6.08 27.79
N GLY A 318 0.15 -7.22 27.36
CA GLY A 318 1.15 -7.33 26.32
C GLY A 318 2.56 -7.60 26.84
N ASN A 319 3.48 -7.60 25.89
CA ASN A 319 4.90 -7.76 26.15
C ASN A 319 5.56 -6.41 26.53
N ASP A 320 6.82 -6.45 26.85
CA ASP A 320 7.65 -5.27 27.19
C ASP A 320 7.57 -4.15 26.15
N LEU A 321 7.51 -4.50 24.86
CA LEU A 321 7.40 -3.52 23.78
C LEU A 321 6.06 -2.82 23.83
N ALA A 322 4.96 -3.56 23.96
CA ALA A 322 3.61 -3.01 24.03
C ALA A 322 3.43 -2.11 25.26
N LEU A 323 3.81 -2.61 26.45
CA LEU A 323 3.72 -1.86 27.70
C LEU A 323 4.48 -0.54 27.69
N LYS A 324 5.67 -0.52 27.05
CA LYS A 324 6.49 0.69 26.94
C LYS A 324 6.03 1.62 25.80
N SER A 325 5.34 1.08 24.78
CA SER A 325 4.83 1.87 23.64
C SER A 325 3.50 2.55 23.98
N TYR A 326 2.65 1.92 24.77
CA TYR A 326 1.32 2.45 25.10
C TYR A 326 1.36 3.89 25.64
N PRO A 327 2.15 4.24 26.67
CA PRO A 327 2.18 5.61 27.18
C PRO A 327 2.73 6.63 26.20
N LEU A 328 3.63 6.21 25.27
CA LEU A 328 4.14 7.10 24.22
C LEU A 328 3.05 7.41 23.19
N LEU A 329 2.22 6.42 22.85
CA LEU A 329 1.10 6.60 21.91
C LEU A 329 -0.03 7.39 22.56
N ALA A 330 -0.38 7.10 23.81
CA ALA A 330 -1.44 7.79 24.56
C ALA A 330 -1.11 9.26 24.83
N GLY A 331 0.16 9.59 25.07
CA GLY A 331 0.64 10.96 25.27
C GLY A 331 0.78 11.82 23.98
N GLU A 332 0.55 11.23 22.81
CA GLU A 332 0.72 11.92 21.54
C GLU A 332 -0.55 12.66 21.10
N HIS A 333 -0.44 13.95 20.81
CA HIS A 333 -1.58 14.81 20.43
C HIS A 333 -1.74 15.02 18.92
N ARG A 334 -0.79 14.54 18.11
CA ARG A 334 -0.82 14.70 16.65
C ARG A 334 -1.72 13.72 15.92
N PHE A 335 -2.15 12.65 16.63
CA PHE A 335 -3.08 11.65 16.12
C PHE A 335 -4.06 11.18 17.22
N GLN A 336 -5.09 10.47 16.83
CA GLN A 336 -6.04 9.87 17.76
C GLN A 336 -5.61 8.44 18.08
N PHE A 337 -5.01 8.23 19.26
CA PHE A 337 -4.76 6.89 19.77
C PHE A 337 -6.07 6.33 20.35
N ALA A 338 -6.45 5.13 19.90
CA ALA A 338 -7.71 4.47 20.29
C ALA A 338 -7.49 3.31 21.27
N GLY A 339 -6.25 3.11 21.75
CA GLY A 339 -5.92 2.06 22.71
C GLY A 339 -5.33 0.80 22.06
N ASN A 340 -5.36 -0.30 22.82
CA ASN A 340 -4.93 -1.60 22.33
C ASN A 340 -5.96 -2.18 21.33
N CYS A 341 -5.46 -2.92 20.35
CA CYS A 341 -6.22 -3.60 19.33
C CYS A 341 -5.88 -5.09 19.39
N GLU A 342 -6.85 -5.95 19.69
CA GLU A 342 -6.62 -7.40 19.61
C GLU A 342 -6.64 -7.91 18.16
N GLY A 343 -6.09 -9.10 17.93
CA GLY A 343 -6.09 -9.70 16.60
C GLY A 343 -7.49 -9.87 15.98
N ARG A 344 -8.54 -10.06 16.80
CA ARG A 344 -9.93 -10.13 16.34
C ARG A 344 -10.48 -8.79 15.85
N ASP A 345 -9.90 -7.67 16.32
CA ASP A 345 -10.41 -6.33 16.07
C ASP A 345 -9.74 -5.68 14.83
N VAL A 346 -8.64 -6.25 14.35
CA VAL A 346 -7.89 -5.70 13.19
C VAL A 346 -8.81 -5.53 11.97
N LEU A 347 -9.72 -6.48 11.73
CA LEU A 347 -10.65 -6.42 10.60
C LEU A 347 -12.04 -5.90 10.97
N SER A 348 -12.26 -5.39 12.21
CA SER A 348 -13.56 -4.93 12.69
C SER A 348 -14.04 -3.65 12.01
N GLY A 349 -13.10 -2.77 11.60
CA GLY A 349 -13.39 -1.41 11.17
C GLY A 349 -13.36 -0.39 12.30
N ASP A 350 -12.98 -0.80 13.52
CA ASP A 350 -12.85 0.12 14.67
C ASP A 350 -11.56 0.92 14.65
N PHE A 351 -10.55 0.43 13.92
CA PHE A 351 -9.26 1.08 13.73
C PHE A 351 -9.03 1.38 12.25
N ASP A 352 -8.37 2.49 11.98
CA ASP A 352 -7.96 2.91 10.62
C ASP A 352 -6.47 2.62 10.38
N VAL A 353 -5.69 2.58 11.49
CA VAL A 353 -4.27 2.21 11.51
C VAL A 353 -4.00 1.29 12.69
N VAL A 354 -3.30 0.20 12.48
CA VAL A 354 -2.83 -0.70 13.54
C VAL A 354 -1.32 -0.79 13.48
N VAL A 355 -0.64 -0.53 14.60
CA VAL A 355 0.82 -0.59 14.68
C VAL A 355 1.30 -1.79 15.48
N CYS A 356 2.35 -2.43 14.98
CA CYS A 356 3.02 -3.57 15.62
C CYS A 356 4.49 -3.65 15.20
N ASP A 357 5.25 -4.58 15.76
CA ASP A 357 6.54 -4.97 15.22
C ASP A 357 6.39 -5.78 13.93
N GLY A 358 7.43 -5.80 13.10
CA GLY A 358 7.39 -6.46 11.81
C GLY A 358 7.31 -7.99 11.87
N PHE A 359 7.73 -8.62 12.98
CA PHE A 359 7.55 -10.06 13.16
C PHE A 359 6.06 -10.39 13.33
N THR A 360 5.41 -9.75 14.28
CA THR A 360 3.98 -9.93 14.57
C THR A 360 3.12 -9.58 13.36
N GLY A 361 3.41 -8.45 12.72
CA GLY A 361 2.67 -8.00 11.53
C GLY A 361 2.85 -8.92 10.32
N ASN A 362 4.05 -9.49 10.10
CA ASN A 362 4.27 -10.45 9.03
C ASN A 362 3.53 -11.78 9.27
N VAL A 363 3.51 -12.25 10.52
CA VAL A 363 2.71 -13.44 10.91
C VAL A 363 1.23 -13.19 10.63
N LEU A 364 0.70 -12.03 11.04
CA LEU A 364 -0.69 -11.63 10.81
C LEU A 364 -1.00 -11.57 9.31
N LEU A 365 -0.14 -10.96 8.51
CA LEU A 365 -0.28 -10.88 7.05
C LEU A 365 -0.33 -12.27 6.42
N LYS A 366 0.64 -13.14 6.73
CA LYS A 366 0.71 -14.51 6.18
C LYS A 366 -0.46 -15.38 6.61
N PHE A 367 -0.94 -15.20 7.84
CA PHE A 367 -2.13 -15.87 8.33
C PHE A 367 -3.38 -15.42 7.55
N LEU A 368 -3.57 -14.13 7.35
CA LEU A 368 -4.70 -13.59 6.59
C LEU A 368 -4.69 -14.07 5.13
N GLU A 369 -3.51 -14.07 4.48
CA GLU A 369 -3.34 -14.62 3.13
C GLU A 369 -3.77 -16.10 3.06
N SER A 370 -3.36 -16.91 4.04
CA SER A 370 -3.70 -18.33 4.11
C SER A 370 -5.19 -18.55 4.35
N VAL A 371 -5.80 -17.84 5.32
CA VAL A 371 -7.23 -17.96 5.66
C VAL A 371 -8.10 -17.59 4.45
N GLY A 372 -7.73 -16.52 3.73
CA GLY A 372 -8.44 -16.12 2.50
C GLY A 372 -8.43 -17.24 1.44
N GLY A 373 -7.29 -17.90 1.25
CA GLY A 373 -7.15 -19.05 0.34
C GLY A 373 -8.02 -20.24 0.76
N VAL A 374 -7.89 -20.67 2.01
CA VAL A 374 -8.67 -21.79 2.58
C VAL A 374 -10.17 -21.54 2.49
N LEU A 375 -10.64 -20.34 2.84
CA LEU A 375 -12.07 -20.00 2.75
C LEU A 375 -12.58 -20.13 1.31
N LEU A 376 -11.83 -19.63 0.34
CA LEU A 376 -12.21 -19.72 -1.07
C LEU A 376 -12.24 -21.18 -1.56
N ASP A 377 -11.31 -22.02 -1.12
CA ASP A 377 -11.28 -23.42 -1.50
C ASP A 377 -12.44 -24.21 -0.87
N VAL A 378 -12.78 -23.93 0.39
CA VAL A 378 -13.97 -24.49 1.05
C VAL A 378 -15.23 -24.09 0.28
N LEU A 379 -15.40 -22.81 -0.08
CA LEU A 379 -16.55 -22.35 -0.85
C LEU A 379 -16.62 -23.02 -2.23
N ARG A 380 -15.49 -23.21 -2.92
CA ARG A 380 -15.43 -23.92 -4.22
C ARG A 380 -15.81 -25.38 -4.11
N ALA A 381 -15.43 -26.05 -3.02
CA ALA A 381 -15.73 -27.45 -2.79
C ALA A 381 -17.17 -27.69 -2.37
N GLU A 382 -17.72 -26.82 -1.49
CA GLU A 382 -19.02 -27.05 -0.85
C GLU A 382 -20.20 -26.54 -1.69
N LEU A 383 -20.07 -25.35 -2.33
CA LEU A 383 -21.18 -24.74 -3.05
C LEU A 383 -21.72 -25.59 -4.22
N PRO A 384 -20.90 -26.29 -5.05
CA PRO A 384 -21.42 -27.10 -6.14
C PRO A 384 -21.85 -28.51 -5.74
N ARG A 385 -22.00 -28.83 -4.45
CA ARG A 385 -22.41 -30.18 -4.00
C ARG A 385 -23.86 -30.49 -4.43
N GLY A 386 -24.01 -31.64 -5.06
CA GLY A 386 -25.30 -32.13 -5.56
C GLY A 386 -25.87 -31.32 -6.74
N ARG A 387 -27.03 -31.75 -7.28
CA ARG A 387 -27.64 -31.08 -8.45
C ARG A 387 -28.06 -29.65 -8.15
N ARG A 388 -28.67 -29.41 -6.98
CA ARG A 388 -29.08 -28.05 -6.54
C ARG A 388 -27.88 -27.13 -6.33
N GLY A 389 -26.80 -27.63 -5.72
CA GLY A 389 -25.58 -26.86 -5.53
C GLY A 389 -24.91 -26.44 -6.83
N LYS A 390 -24.88 -27.31 -7.85
CA LYS A 390 -24.35 -27.00 -9.18
C LYS A 390 -25.13 -25.85 -9.84
N VAL A 391 -26.45 -25.90 -9.80
CA VAL A 391 -27.29 -24.82 -10.34
C VAL A 391 -27.12 -23.53 -9.53
N GLY A 392 -27.20 -23.61 -8.20
CA GLY A 392 -27.01 -22.45 -7.31
C GLY A 392 -25.65 -21.78 -7.47
N SER A 393 -24.56 -22.59 -7.56
CA SER A 393 -23.21 -22.05 -7.74
C SER A 393 -23.02 -21.33 -9.09
N ALA A 394 -23.71 -21.75 -10.14
CA ALA A 394 -23.72 -21.03 -11.42
C ALA A 394 -24.30 -19.63 -11.28
N PHE A 395 -25.43 -19.49 -10.58
CA PHE A 395 -26.02 -18.17 -10.29
C PHE A 395 -25.16 -17.31 -9.35
N LEU A 396 -24.46 -17.91 -8.40
CA LEU A 396 -23.60 -17.19 -7.43
C LEU A 396 -22.20 -16.88 -7.96
N ARG A 397 -21.85 -17.28 -9.19
CA ARG A 397 -20.50 -17.13 -9.74
C ARG A 397 -19.97 -15.69 -9.68
N SER A 398 -20.82 -14.72 -10.03
CA SER A 398 -20.44 -13.30 -9.97
C SER A 398 -20.18 -12.82 -8.53
N ASN A 399 -20.95 -13.33 -7.56
CA ASN A 399 -20.76 -13.01 -6.13
C ASN A 399 -19.47 -13.61 -5.59
N LEU A 400 -19.19 -14.87 -5.95
CA LEU A 400 -17.94 -15.54 -5.56
C LEU A 400 -16.70 -14.85 -6.12
N VAL A 401 -16.77 -14.34 -7.35
CA VAL A 401 -15.70 -13.54 -7.93
C VAL A 401 -15.51 -12.24 -7.15
N ARG A 402 -16.59 -11.57 -6.70
CA ARG A 402 -16.47 -10.37 -5.86
C ARG A 402 -15.87 -10.67 -4.50
N ILE A 403 -16.28 -11.79 -3.86
CA ILE A 403 -15.72 -12.25 -2.58
C ILE A 403 -14.23 -12.55 -2.77
N LYS A 404 -13.86 -13.31 -3.82
CA LYS A 404 -12.46 -13.58 -4.11
C LYS A 404 -11.64 -12.30 -4.23
N LYS A 405 -12.09 -11.32 -5.03
CA LYS A 405 -11.40 -10.03 -5.20
C LYS A 405 -11.23 -9.26 -3.90
N ARG A 406 -12.20 -9.34 -3.00
CA ARG A 406 -12.13 -8.66 -1.71
C ARG A 406 -11.13 -9.32 -0.76
N LEU A 407 -10.97 -10.64 -0.85
CA LEU A 407 -10.06 -11.42 0.00
C LEU A 407 -8.66 -11.61 -0.64
N ASP A 408 -8.52 -11.36 -1.94
CA ASP A 408 -7.27 -11.55 -2.66
C ASP A 408 -6.33 -10.35 -2.41
N HIS A 409 -5.36 -10.56 -1.55
CA HIS A 409 -4.36 -9.55 -1.20
C HIS A 409 -3.55 -9.09 -2.43
N ALA A 410 -3.39 -9.95 -3.44
CA ALA A 410 -2.69 -9.61 -4.68
C ALA A 410 -3.42 -8.52 -5.50
N GLU A 411 -4.73 -8.34 -5.30
CA GLU A 411 -5.50 -7.26 -5.92
C GLU A 411 -5.31 -5.90 -5.22
N HIS A 412 -4.82 -5.87 -3.96
CA HIS A 412 -4.57 -4.62 -3.23
C HIS A 412 -3.24 -3.93 -3.59
N GLY A 413 -2.45 -4.52 -4.48
CA GLY A 413 -1.34 -3.83 -5.15
C GLY A 413 0.01 -3.87 -4.45
N GLY A 414 0.18 -4.65 -3.38
CA GLY A 414 1.44 -4.72 -2.63
C GLY A 414 1.45 -3.86 -1.38
N ALA A 415 2.63 -3.76 -0.76
CA ALA A 415 2.85 -3.03 0.47
C ALA A 415 3.67 -1.76 0.22
N LEU A 416 3.44 -0.73 1.01
CA LEU A 416 4.16 0.54 0.94
C LEU A 416 5.33 0.55 1.91
N LEU A 417 6.51 0.96 1.46
CA LEU A 417 7.62 1.24 2.35
C LEU A 417 7.55 2.71 2.80
N LEU A 418 7.03 2.93 3.99
CA LEU A 418 6.88 4.26 4.58
C LEU A 418 8.12 4.65 5.38
N GLY A 419 8.49 5.92 5.36
CA GLY A 419 9.62 6.45 6.12
C GLY A 419 10.93 6.58 5.33
N VAL A 420 10.93 6.27 4.03
CA VAL A 420 12.03 6.58 3.09
C VAL A 420 11.75 7.88 2.33
N ASP A 421 12.79 8.50 1.77
CA ASP A 421 12.68 9.76 1.02
C ASP A 421 12.30 9.50 -0.45
N GLY A 422 11.15 8.85 -0.65
CA GLY A 422 10.58 8.52 -1.95
C GLY A 422 9.39 7.57 -1.80
N VAL A 423 8.66 7.38 -2.88
CA VAL A 423 7.56 6.41 -2.92
C VAL A 423 8.11 5.05 -3.36
N CYS A 424 7.98 4.05 -2.49
CA CYS A 424 8.44 2.69 -2.76
C CYS A 424 7.30 1.71 -2.49
N VAL A 425 6.93 0.94 -3.52
CA VAL A 425 5.92 -0.12 -3.45
C VAL A 425 6.60 -1.47 -3.58
N ILE A 426 6.32 -2.35 -2.63
CA ILE A 426 6.86 -3.71 -2.57
C ILE A 426 5.75 -4.68 -2.98
N GLY A 427 5.96 -5.41 -4.08
CA GLY A 427 5.08 -6.50 -4.51
C GLY A 427 5.43 -7.82 -3.83
N HIS A 428 4.58 -8.82 -3.99
CA HIS A 428 4.86 -10.19 -3.58
C HIS A 428 5.74 -10.89 -4.63
N GLY A 429 6.66 -11.79 -4.21
CA GLY A 429 7.55 -12.52 -5.12
C GLY A 429 6.81 -13.29 -6.21
N SER A 430 5.65 -13.87 -5.91
CA SER A 430 4.79 -14.56 -6.87
C SER A 430 3.87 -13.64 -7.69
N SER A 431 4.13 -12.33 -7.75
CA SER A 431 3.32 -11.35 -8.47
C SER A 431 3.10 -11.73 -9.93
N LYS A 432 1.83 -11.70 -10.35
CA LYS A 432 1.40 -11.86 -11.73
C LYS A 432 1.07 -10.49 -12.34
N ALA A 433 0.86 -10.42 -13.64
CA ALA A 433 0.61 -9.17 -14.37
C ALA A 433 -0.49 -8.30 -13.73
N LEU A 434 -1.59 -8.89 -13.25
CA LEU A 434 -2.66 -8.13 -12.59
C LEU A 434 -2.23 -7.49 -11.27
N SER A 435 -1.44 -8.20 -10.46
CA SER A 435 -0.89 -7.67 -9.20
C SER A 435 0.06 -6.49 -9.47
N VAL A 436 0.83 -6.57 -10.55
CA VAL A 436 1.72 -5.47 -10.99
C VAL A 436 0.91 -4.23 -11.37
N VAL A 437 -0.21 -4.38 -12.11
CA VAL A 437 -1.10 -3.25 -12.43
C VAL A 437 -1.65 -2.61 -11.16
N SER A 438 -2.06 -3.41 -10.18
CA SER A 438 -2.58 -2.90 -8.90
C SER A 438 -1.50 -2.17 -8.10
N ALA A 439 -0.27 -2.71 -8.07
CA ALA A 439 0.88 -2.07 -7.41
C ALA A 439 1.27 -0.74 -8.09
N LEU A 440 1.26 -0.70 -9.41
CA LEU A 440 1.55 0.52 -10.17
C LEU A 440 0.46 1.58 -9.99
N ARG A 441 -0.80 1.18 -9.75
CA ARG A 441 -1.87 2.10 -9.36
C ARG A 441 -1.60 2.68 -7.96
N LEU A 442 -1.17 1.85 -7.02
CA LEU A 442 -0.81 2.31 -5.68
C LEU A 442 0.39 3.27 -5.71
N ALA A 443 1.35 3.03 -6.62
CA ALA A 443 2.52 3.88 -6.82
C ALA A 443 2.19 5.24 -7.45
N HIS A 444 1.16 5.29 -8.31
CA HIS A 444 0.62 6.50 -8.95
C HIS A 444 -0.24 7.30 -8.00
#